data_0c295b6e1d5497bec6f125b9d347bf48
#
_entry.id   0c295b6e1d5497bec6f125b9d347bf48
#
_cell.length_a   1.000
_cell.length_b   1.000
_cell.length_c   1.000
_cell.angle_alpha   90.00
_cell.angle_beta   90.00
_cell.angle_gamma   90.00
#
_symmetry.space_group_name_H-M   'P 1'
#
loop_
_entity.id
_entity.type
_entity.pdbx_description
1 polymer ?
#
loop_
_entity_poly.entity_id
_entity_poly.type
_entity_poly.pdbx_seq_one_letter_code
_entity_poly.pdbx_strand_id
1 'polypeptide(L)'
;MAIFAEFAACKDSGVSANSAVVQALVAKLQAHITTHYYTCTDEILAGLGKMYVADERFKKNIDKYGEGTAEFAAEAITAKFGA
;
A
#
# COMPACT_ATOMS: atom_id res chain seq x y z
N MET A 1 1.18 -0.64 10.89
CA MET A 1 0.77 0.78 10.74
C MET A 1 -0.74 0.85 10.47
N ALA A 2 -1.38 1.85 11.05
CA ALA A 2 -2.84 2.03 10.86
C ALA A 2 -3.25 2.18 9.39
N ILE A 3 -2.36 2.68 8.54
CA ILE A 3 -2.62 2.83 7.10
C ILE A 3 -2.94 1.48 6.44
N PHE A 4 -2.26 0.42 6.83
CA PHE A 4 -2.56 -0.90 6.27
C PHE A 4 -3.91 -1.43 6.74
N ALA A 5 -4.36 -1.04 7.94
CA ALA A 5 -5.72 -1.36 8.37
C ALA A 5 -6.75 -0.66 7.49
N GLU A 6 -6.47 0.57 7.08
CA GLU A 6 -7.35 1.31 6.15
C GLU A 6 -7.37 0.65 4.76
N PHE A 7 -6.23 0.18 4.27
CA PHE A 7 -6.19 -0.59 3.01
C PHE A 7 -7.04 -1.86 3.14
N ALA A 8 -6.93 -2.58 4.24
CA ALA A 8 -7.72 -3.79 4.48
C ALA A 8 -9.22 -3.48 4.49
N ALA A 9 -9.62 -2.39 5.14
CA ALA A 9 -11.02 -1.98 5.19
C ALA A 9 -11.56 -1.67 3.79
N CYS A 10 -10.78 -0.97 2.97
CA CYS A 10 -11.17 -0.69 1.58
C CYS A 10 -11.31 -1.96 0.76
N LYS A 11 -10.37 -2.88 0.91
CA LYS A 11 -10.41 -4.17 0.23
C LYS A 11 -11.69 -4.94 0.60
N ASP A 12 -12.01 -4.99 1.88
CA ASP A 12 -13.19 -5.71 2.37
C ASP A 12 -14.49 -5.04 1.91
N SER A 13 -14.48 -3.75 1.68
CA SER A 13 -15.62 -3.01 1.16
C SER A 13 -15.81 -3.15 -0.35
N GLY A 14 -14.87 -3.83 -1.04
CA GLY A 14 -14.95 -4.01 -2.48
C GLY A 14 -14.52 -2.80 -3.28
N VAL A 15 -13.81 -1.85 -2.66
CA VAL A 15 -13.31 -0.64 -3.34
C VAL A 15 -12.14 -1.01 -4.25
N SER A 16 -12.13 -0.47 -5.45
CA SER A 16 -11.07 -0.72 -6.42
C SER A 16 -9.74 -0.10 -5.99
N ALA A 17 -8.63 -0.78 -6.31
CA ALA A 17 -7.29 -0.30 -6.00
C ALA A 17 -6.96 1.05 -6.66
N ASN A 18 -7.58 1.35 -7.80
CA ASN A 18 -7.36 2.63 -8.50
C ASN A 18 -8.39 3.70 -8.15
N SER A 19 -9.26 3.45 -7.18
CA SER A 19 -10.24 4.44 -6.76
C SER A 19 -9.58 5.63 -6.06
N ALA A 20 -10.26 6.79 -6.06
CA ALA A 20 -9.75 7.99 -5.42
C ALA A 20 -9.48 7.78 -3.92
N VAL A 21 -10.35 7.03 -3.25
CA VAL A 21 -10.19 6.73 -1.82
C VAL A 21 -8.90 5.96 -1.56
N VAL A 22 -8.64 4.92 -2.34
CA VAL A 22 -7.45 4.09 -2.19
C VAL A 22 -6.19 4.86 -2.60
N GLN A 23 -6.27 5.66 -3.66
CA GLN A 23 -5.14 6.48 -4.09
C GLN A 23 -4.79 7.56 -3.04
N ALA A 24 -5.76 8.06 -2.30
CA ALA A 24 -5.51 8.93 -1.16
C ALA A 24 -4.73 8.20 -0.06
N LEU A 25 -5.00 6.91 0.17
CA LEU A 25 -4.24 6.10 1.11
C LEU A 25 -2.81 5.87 0.65
N VAL A 26 -2.57 5.71 -0.64
CA VAL A 26 -1.23 5.58 -1.20
C VAL A 26 -0.42 6.86 -0.93
N ALA A 27 -1.02 8.03 -1.16
CA ALA A 27 -0.39 9.31 -0.87
C ALA A 27 -0.09 9.45 0.63
N LYS A 28 -1.00 9.02 1.48
CA LYS A 28 -0.84 9.04 2.94
C LYS A 28 0.31 8.13 3.37
N LEU A 29 0.42 6.96 2.77
CA LEU A 29 1.52 6.03 3.04
C LEU A 29 2.87 6.64 2.65
N GLN A 30 2.96 7.23 1.47
CA GLN A 30 4.18 7.88 1.01
C GLN A 30 4.59 9.03 1.93
N ALA A 31 3.64 9.86 2.34
CA ALA A 31 3.87 10.98 3.26
C ALA A 31 4.30 10.48 4.63
N HIS A 32 3.71 9.41 5.12
CA HIS A 32 4.06 8.81 6.41
C HIS A 32 5.51 8.32 6.40
N ILE A 33 5.91 7.62 5.37
CA ILE A 33 7.29 7.13 5.23
C ILE A 33 8.26 8.30 5.14
N THR A 34 7.94 9.33 4.37
CA THR A 34 8.78 10.50 4.20
C THR A 34 8.97 11.24 5.53
N THR A 35 7.93 11.32 6.35
CA THR A 35 7.99 12.04 7.63
C THR A 35 8.76 11.27 8.69
N HIS A 36 8.61 9.94 8.74
CA HIS A 36 9.08 9.14 9.88
C HIS A 36 10.35 8.34 9.63
N TYR A 37 10.70 8.09 8.38
CA TYR A 37 11.82 7.20 8.06
C TYR A 37 12.84 7.85 7.14
N TYR A 38 12.46 8.15 5.91
CA TYR A 38 13.33 8.71 4.89
C TYR A 38 12.47 9.30 3.76
N THR A 39 13.07 10.12 2.91
CA THR A 39 12.35 10.67 1.77
C THR A 39 11.92 9.55 0.83
N CYS A 40 10.61 9.31 0.74
CA CYS A 40 10.05 8.27 -0.10
C CYS A 40 9.69 8.86 -1.45
N THR A 41 10.59 8.73 -2.41
CA THR A 41 10.33 9.16 -3.80
C THR A 41 9.36 8.19 -4.46
N ASP A 42 8.83 8.59 -5.62
CA ASP A 42 7.94 7.72 -6.40
C ASP A 42 8.62 6.40 -6.78
N GLU A 43 9.90 6.45 -7.13
CA GLU A 43 10.66 5.25 -7.47
C GLU A 43 10.80 4.31 -6.27
N ILE A 44 11.07 4.86 -5.11
CA ILE A 44 11.17 4.08 -3.87
C ILE A 44 9.82 3.47 -3.53
N LEU A 45 8.73 4.23 -3.66
CA LEU A 45 7.39 3.75 -3.39
C LEU A 45 7.02 2.59 -4.32
N ALA A 46 7.33 2.69 -5.61
CA ALA A 46 7.08 1.62 -6.57
C ALA A 46 7.85 0.34 -6.20
N GLY A 47 9.10 0.50 -5.75
CA GLY A 47 9.91 -0.62 -5.26
C GLY A 47 9.33 -1.27 -4.02
N LEU A 48 8.82 -0.47 -3.09
CA LEU A 48 8.17 -0.98 -1.88
C LEU A 48 6.93 -1.80 -2.21
N GLY A 49 6.12 -1.34 -3.17
CA GLY A 49 4.95 -2.08 -3.61
C GLY A 49 5.30 -3.48 -4.10
N LYS A 50 6.35 -3.60 -4.88
CA LYS A 50 6.85 -4.89 -5.34
C LYS A 50 7.34 -5.76 -4.18
N MET A 51 8.03 -5.15 -3.23
CA MET A 51 8.57 -5.84 -2.06
C MET A 51 7.47 -6.40 -1.16
N TYR A 52 6.36 -5.70 -1.02
CA TYR A 52 5.26 -6.12 -0.17
C TYR A 52 4.68 -7.48 -0.56
N VAL A 53 4.74 -7.85 -1.83
CA VAL A 53 4.25 -9.15 -2.30
C VAL A 53 5.38 -10.16 -2.54
N ALA A 54 6.60 -9.69 -2.77
CA ALA A 54 7.75 -10.55 -3.04
C ALA A 54 8.40 -11.08 -1.76
N ASP A 55 8.44 -10.27 -0.69
CA ASP A 55 9.04 -10.66 0.58
C ASP A 55 7.95 -11.18 1.52
N GLU A 56 8.02 -12.47 1.85
CA GLU A 56 7.01 -13.12 2.68
C GLU A 56 6.86 -12.48 4.05
N ARG A 57 7.94 -11.93 4.62
CA ARG A 57 7.88 -11.30 5.93
C ARG A 57 7.05 -10.03 5.89
N PHE A 58 7.23 -9.21 4.87
CA PHE A 58 6.41 -8.01 4.66
C PHE A 58 4.97 -8.38 4.39
N LYS A 59 4.76 -9.33 3.48
CA LYS A 59 3.42 -9.80 3.15
C LYS A 59 2.69 -10.29 4.39
N LYS A 60 3.33 -11.11 5.19
CA LYS A 60 2.76 -11.66 6.41
C LYS A 60 2.40 -10.57 7.42
N ASN A 61 3.28 -9.58 7.60
CA ASN A 61 3.04 -8.48 8.52
C ASN A 61 1.88 -7.60 8.07
N ILE A 62 1.77 -7.34 6.78
CA ILE A 62 0.67 -6.53 6.22
C ILE A 62 -0.64 -7.31 6.25
N ASP A 63 -0.61 -8.59 5.93
CA ASP A 63 -1.80 -9.44 5.91
C ASP A 63 -2.39 -9.72 7.31
N LYS A 64 -1.67 -9.35 8.37
CA LYS A 64 -2.25 -9.35 9.72
C LYS A 64 -3.49 -8.48 9.84
N TYR A 65 -3.61 -7.46 9.01
CA TYR A 65 -4.78 -6.58 8.99
C TYR A 65 -5.93 -7.15 8.16
N GLY A 66 -5.66 -8.17 7.37
CA GLY A 66 -6.61 -8.86 6.52
C GLY A 66 -5.89 -9.59 5.41
N GLU A 67 -6.28 -10.82 5.13
CA GLU A 67 -5.66 -11.61 4.07
C GLU A 67 -5.79 -10.91 2.73
N GLY A 68 -4.69 -10.83 1.98
CA GLY A 68 -4.65 -10.17 0.68
C GLY A 68 -4.39 -8.67 0.73
N THR A 69 -4.21 -8.08 1.92
CA THR A 69 -3.96 -6.64 2.07
C THR A 69 -2.66 -6.23 1.39
N ALA A 70 -1.60 -7.04 1.49
CA ALA A 70 -0.32 -6.73 0.85
C ALA A 70 -0.47 -6.64 -0.67
N GLU A 71 -1.19 -7.57 -1.28
CA GLU A 71 -1.45 -7.55 -2.71
C GLU A 71 -2.28 -6.35 -3.12
N PHE A 72 -3.30 -6.02 -2.35
CA PHE A 72 -4.15 -4.86 -2.60
C PHE A 72 -3.35 -3.57 -2.53
N ALA A 73 -2.51 -3.41 -1.52
CA ALA A 73 -1.65 -2.23 -1.39
C ALA A 73 -0.66 -2.12 -2.56
N ALA A 74 -0.08 -3.25 -2.98
CA ALA A 74 0.83 -3.28 -4.13
C ALA A 74 0.12 -2.88 -5.42
N GLU A 75 -1.11 -3.37 -5.64
CA GLU A 75 -1.92 -2.97 -6.79
C GLU A 75 -2.23 -1.47 -6.77
N ALA A 76 -2.55 -0.93 -5.59
CA ALA A 76 -2.84 0.48 -5.43
C ALA A 76 -1.62 1.35 -5.77
N ILE A 77 -0.45 0.94 -5.32
CA ILE A 77 0.80 1.64 -5.62
C ILE A 77 1.08 1.60 -7.12
N THR A 78 0.92 0.43 -7.75
CA THR A 78 1.10 0.27 -9.20
C THR A 78 0.13 1.16 -9.97
N ALA A 79 -1.12 1.24 -9.54
CA ALA A 79 -2.14 2.07 -10.18
C ALA A 79 -1.78 3.56 -10.14
N LYS A 80 -1.11 4.02 -9.08
CA LYS A 80 -0.65 5.41 -8.97
C LYS A 80 0.26 5.81 -10.12
N PHE A 81 1.06 4.89 -10.64
CA PHE A 81 2.05 5.17 -11.68
C PHE A 81 1.53 4.89 -13.08
N GLY A 82 0.23 4.75 -13.24
CA GLY A 82 -0.41 4.68 -14.54
C GLY A 82 -0.20 3.38 -15.29
N ALA A 83 0.07 2.35 -14.58
CA ALA A 83 0.26 1.05 -15.20
C ALA A 83 -1.06 0.51 -15.76
#